data_385c60614bb826100861a0b2b0d8e909
#
_entry.id   385c60614bb826100861a0b2b0d8e909
#
_cell.length_a   1.000
_cell.length_b   1.000
_cell.length_c   1.000
_cell.angle_alpha   90.00
_cell.angle_beta   90.00
_cell.angle_gamma   90.00
#
_symmetry.space_group_name_H-M   'P 1'
#
loop_
_entity.id
_entity.type
_entity.pdbx_description
1 polymer ?
#
loop_
_entity_poly.entity_id
_entity_poly.type
_entity_poly.pdbx_seq_one_letter_code
_entity_poly.pdbx_strand_id
1 'polypeptide(L)'
;MTRLSATLDVSAVPEQPAGAGRYTAEVAKALVATDAIDLTLLTRRNDHLRWEALGARQSLAIVPDQRLGRLAFERWRMGRAVDRLDVAVHHAPHYTMPGLMRTPTVVTIHDVTFFERPEVHEAAKVRFFTNAIRRAASTAGALICVSSRTAERLALHVEVLVPIVVAPHGIDHGRFTETPPDGSSDDSTLESVGLRPGRQRIVSLGTLEPRKGIDTLLAAFELLSASDPDLELVIAGQRGWGTDEIDRLIRTSAHADRIHLLGYVPDEVVPALLRTAAVVAYPSVDEGFGLPALEALACGALLVTTAGSVMEEICGTAPWFCDPSDAAHLAHAIGVALGADPAEAGRRRRLGMARAAGFTWEASASRHLEAYRLAESTT
;
A
#
# COMPACT_ATOMS: atom_id res chain seq x y z
N MET A 1 -11.22 -23.60 21.54
CA MET A 1 -11.67 -22.20 21.48
C MET A 1 -12.70 -22.11 20.36
N THR A 2 -13.83 -21.46 20.58
CA THR A 2 -14.82 -21.18 19.52
C THR A 2 -14.18 -20.24 18.50
N ARG A 3 -14.36 -20.53 17.20
CA ARG A 3 -13.90 -19.63 16.13
C ARG A 3 -14.65 -18.32 16.21
N LEU A 4 -13.95 -17.20 16.02
CA LEU A 4 -14.58 -15.90 15.92
C LEU A 4 -15.36 -15.81 14.62
N SER A 5 -16.63 -15.38 14.64
CA SER A 5 -17.40 -15.16 13.42
C SER A 5 -17.29 -13.69 13.00
N ALA A 6 -16.92 -13.42 11.74
CA ALA A 6 -16.81 -12.05 11.24
C ALA A 6 -17.21 -11.90 9.78
N THR A 7 -17.58 -10.68 9.42
CA THR A 7 -17.71 -10.25 8.02
C THR A 7 -16.60 -9.28 7.64
N LEU A 8 -16.12 -9.35 6.41
CA LEU A 8 -15.19 -8.38 5.81
C LEU A 8 -15.78 -7.84 4.51
N ASP A 9 -15.85 -6.52 4.38
CA ASP A 9 -16.30 -5.87 3.15
C ASP A 9 -15.17 -5.79 2.12
N VAL A 10 -15.21 -6.65 1.11
CA VAL A 10 -14.25 -6.64 0.00
C VAL A 10 -14.81 -5.97 -1.26
N SER A 11 -15.99 -5.39 -1.18
CA SER A 11 -16.69 -4.82 -2.34
C SER A 11 -16.00 -3.59 -2.96
N ALA A 12 -15.13 -2.93 -2.21
CA ALA A 12 -14.38 -1.78 -2.69
C ALA A 12 -13.15 -2.15 -3.53
N VAL A 13 -12.71 -3.41 -3.50
CA VAL A 13 -11.49 -3.87 -4.16
C VAL A 13 -11.70 -3.92 -5.68
N PRO A 14 -10.90 -3.20 -6.50
CA PRO A 14 -10.99 -3.27 -7.96
C PRO A 14 -10.43 -4.60 -8.50
N GLU A 15 -10.61 -4.85 -9.80
CA GLU A 15 -10.06 -6.04 -10.47
C GLU A 15 -8.52 -6.06 -10.42
N GLN A 16 -7.91 -4.89 -10.59
CA GLN A 16 -6.47 -4.68 -10.46
C GLN A 16 -6.21 -3.91 -9.15
N PRO A 17 -6.02 -4.60 -8.02
CA PRO A 17 -5.90 -3.96 -6.74
C PRO A 17 -4.52 -3.32 -6.55
N ALA A 18 -4.50 -2.07 -6.10
CA ALA A 18 -3.32 -1.36 -5.66
C ALA A 18 -3.56 -0.79 -4.24
N GLY A 19 -2.53 -0.50 -3.50
CA GLY A 19 -2.62 0.12 -2.17
C GLY A 19 -3.60 -0.59 -1.25
N ALA A 20 -4.63 0.14 -0.79
CA ALA A 20 -5.64 -0.38 0.13
C ALA A 20 -6.47 -1.55 -0.43
N GLY A 21 -6.63 -1.63 -1.77
CA GLY A 21 -7.27 -2.79 -2.41
C GLY A 21 -6.41 -4.05 -2.27
N ARG A 22 -5.09 -3.95 -2.46
CA ARG A 22 -4.15 -5.06 -2.24
C ARG A 22 -4.15 -5.48 -0.78
N TYR A 23 -4.07 -4.54 0.15
CA TYR A 23 -4.20 -4.81 1.57
C TYR A 23 -5.46 -5.64 1.88
N THR A 24 -6.64 -5.20 1.41
CA THR A 24 -7.90 -5.89 1.69
C THR A 24 -7.88 -7.34 1.15
N ALA A 25 -7.35 -7.55 -0.05
CA ALA A 25 -7.26 -8.88 -0.65
C ALA A 25 -6.31 -9.80 0.13
N GLU A 26 -5.13 -9.31 0.48
CA GLU A 26 -4.14 -10.11 1.19
C GLU A 26 -4.55 -10.41 2.65
N VAL A 27 -5.16 -9.43 3.34
CA VAL A 27 -5.74 -9.67 4.68
C VAL A 27 -6.86 -10.70 4.62
N ALA A 28 -7.74 -10.64 3.60
CA ALA A 28 -8.78 -11.65 3.42
C ALA A 28 -8.18 -13.06 3.28
N LYS A 29 -7.15 -13.23 2.43
CA LYS A 29 -6.43 -14.49 2.25
C LYS A 29 -5.82 -14.97 3.57
N ALA A 30 -5.09 -14.09 4.25
CA ALA A 30 -4.41 -14.44 5.49
C ALA A 30 -5.39 -14.82 6.61
N LEU A 31 -6.50 -14.10 6.74
CA LEU A 31 -7.55 -14.42 7.72
C LEU A 31 -8.22 -15.78 7.40
N VAL A 32 -8.53 -16.05 6.13
CA VAL A 32 -9.09 -17.35 5.70
C VAL A 32 -8.13 -18.51 5.98
N ALA A 33 -6.82 -18.28 5.82
CA ALA A 33 -5.80 -19.28 6.09
C ALA A 33 -5.65 -19.61 7.59
N THR A 34 -6.23 -18.80 8.48
CA THR A 34 -6.19 -19.09 9.92
C THR A 34 -7.37 -19.98 10.32
N ASP A 35 -7.16 -20.91 11.26
CA ASP A 35 -8.25 -21.68 11.86
C ASP A 35 -9.02 -20.92 12.97
N ALA A 36 -8.66 -19.65 13.19
CA ALA A 36 -9.17 -18.86 14.32
C ALA A 36 -10.48 -18.12 14.01
N ILE A 37 -10.90 -18.05 12.74
CA ILE A 37 -12.03 -17.23 12.31
C ILE A 37 -12.92 -17.95 11.29
N ASP A 38 -14.22 -17.76 11.43
CA ASP A 38 -15.25 -18.07 10.43
C ASP A 38 -15.56 -16.79 9.64
N LEU A 39 -14.84 -16.54 8.55
CA LEU A 39 -14.93 -15.32 7.78
C LEU A 39 -15.98 -15.39 6.67
N THR A 40 -16.89 -14.42 6.64
CA THR A 40 -17.85 -14.20 5.56
C THR A 40 -17.43 -12.93 4.79
N LEU A 41 -17.21 -13.05 3.48
CA LEU A 41 -16.86 -11.92 2.60
C LEU A 41 -18.11 -11.28 2.02
N LEU A 42 -18.23 -9.95 2.12
CA LEU A 42 -19.27 -9.18 1.46
C LEU A 42 -18.72 -8.66 0.12
N THR A 43 -19.27 -9.15 -0.99
CA THR A 43 -18.74 -8.93 -2.33
C THR A 43 -19.73 -8.20 -3.22
N ARG A 44 -19.23 -7.62 -4.31
CA ARG A 44 -20.10 -7.18 -5.42
C ARG A 44 -20.70 -8.42 -6.12
N ARG A 45 -21.81 -8.18 -6.82
CA ARG A 45 -22.50 -9.25 -7.54
C ARG A 45 -21.71 -9.80 -8.71
N ASN A 46 -20.93 -8.93 -9.37
CA ASN A 46 -20.16 -9.28 -10.58
C ASN A 46 -18.79 -9.88 -10.29
N ASP A 47 -18.25 -9.80 -9.06
CA ASP A 47 -16.91 -10.28 -8.74
C ASP A 47 -16.87 -11.35 -7.63
N HIS A 48 -18.02 -11.90 -7.19
CA HIS A 48 -18.06 -12.82 -6.06
C HIS A 48 -17.29 -14.13 -6.33
N LEU A 49 -17.28 -14.64 -7.56
CA LEU A 49 -16.56 -15.87 -7.93
C LEU A 49 -15.06 -15.77 -7.64
N ARG A 50 -14.47 -14.58 -7.85
CA ARG A 50 -13.07 -14.29 -7.49
C ARG A 50 -12.82 -14.51 -6.00
N TRP A 51 -13.78 -14.17 -5.16
CA TRP A 51 -13.67 -14.25 -3.71
C TRP A 51 -14.04 -15.64 -3.15
N GLU A 52 -14.90 -16.38 -3.82
CA GLU A 52 -15.19 -17.80 -3.48
C GLU A 52 -13.93 -18.66 -3.56
N ALA A 53 -13.07 -18.39 -4.54
CA ALA A 53 -11.81 -19.12 -4.72
C ALA A 53 -10.84 -18.99 -3.53
N LEU A 54 -11.02 -18.03 -2.63
CA LEU A 54 -10.21 -17.90 -1.42
C LEU A 54 -10.54 -18.93 -0.33
N GLY A 55 -11.64 -19.66 -0.44
CA GLY A 55 -12.05 -20.67 0.55
C GLY A 55 -12.57 -20.09 1.88
N ALA A 56 -13.06 -18.85 1.89
CA ALA A 56 -13.78 -18.27 3.02
C ALA A 56 -15.02 -19.13 3.35
N ARG A 57 -15.48 -19.09 4.63
CA ARG A 57 -16.70 -19.81 5.03
C ARG A 57 -17.87 -19.52 4.10
N GLN A 58 -18.03 -18.26 3.71
CA GLN A 58 -19.06 -17.80 2.81
C GLN A 58 -18.64 -16.55 2.04
N SER A 59 -19.06 -16.43 0.78
CA SER A 59 -18.98 -15.23 -0.02
C SER A 59 -20.40 -14.78 -0.39
N LEU A 60 -20.77 -13.56 -0.01
CA LEU A 60 -22.13 -13.03 -0.19
C LEU A 60 -22.13 -11.89 -1.22
N ALA A 61 -22.68 -12.18 -2.39
CA ALA A 61 -22.83 -11.25 -3.52
C ALA A 61 -23.98 -10.26 -3.33
N ILE A 62 -23.99 -9.51 -2.23
CA ILE A 62 -25.10 -8.62 -1.83
C ILE A 62 -24.87 -7.14 -2.15
N VAL A 63 -23.61 -6.76 -2.41
CA VAL A 63 -23.24 -5.36 -2.61
C VAL A 63 -23.43 -4.98 -4.10
N PRO A 64 -24.04 -3.82 -4.40
CA PRO A 64 -24.19 -3.35 -5.79
C PRO A 64 -22.86 -3.10 -6.48
N ASP A 65 -22.80 -3.34 -7.80
CA ASP A 65 -21.58 -3.19 -8.60
C ASP A 65 -21.17 -1.73 -8.79
N GLN A 66 -22.16 -0.84 -8.96
CA GLN A 66 -21.94 0.58 -9.23
C GLN A 66 -21.52 1.34 -7.96
N ARG A 67 -20.55 2.24 -8.10
CA ARG A 67 -19.97 3.02 -6.99
C ARG A 67 -21.02 3.74 -6.12
N LEU A 68 -21.96 4.46 -6.75
CA LEU A 68 -23.01 5.18 -6.01
C LEU A 68 -23.97 4.22 -5.31
N GLY A 69 -24.34 3.11 -5.97
CA GLY A 69 -25.16 2.06 -5.38
C GLY A 69 -24.47 1.41 -4.17
N ARG A 70 -23.17 1.18 -4.25
CA ARG A 70 -22.37 0.64 -3.15
C ARG A 70 -22.36 1.57 -1.95
N LEU A 71 -22.06 2.87 -2.15
CA LEU A 71 -22.08 3.87 -1.07
C LEU A 71 -23.46 3.99 -0.41
N ALA A 72 -24.53 3.97 -1.21
CA ALA A 72 -25.89 3.96 -0.70
C ALA A 72 -26.21 2.69 0.09
N PHE A 73 -25.78 1.53 -0.42
CA PHE A 73 -25.94 0.24 0.26
C PHE A 73 -25.20 0.22 1.61
N GLU A 74 -23.94 0.63 1.64
CA GLU A 74 -23.14 0.76 2.87
C GLU A 74 -23.84 1.66 3.88
N ARG A 75 -24.31 2.82 3.44
CA ARG A 75 -24.94 3.82 4.31
C ARG A 75 -26.25 3.37 4.94
N TRP A 76 -27.12 2.65 4.20
CA TRP A 76 -28.50 2.41 4.62
C TRP A 76 -28.92 0.95 4.74
N ARG A 77 -28.21 0.00 4.13
CA ARG A 77 -28.64 -1.40 4.06
C ARG A 77 -27.63 -2.41 4.61
N MET A 78 -26.33 -2.13 4.47
CA MET A 78 -25.28 -3.06 4.87
C MET A 78 -25.36 -3.43 6.35
N GLY A 79 -25.58 -2.46 7.25
CA GLY A 79 -25.70 -2.75 8.68
C GLY A 79 -26.79 -3.76 8.98
N ARG A 80 -28.01 -3.59 8.40
CA ARG A 80 -29.09 -4.56 8.57
C ARG A 80 -28.80 -5.91 7.94
N ALA A 81 -28.04 -5.96 6.86
CA ALA A 81 -27.66 -7.21 6.23
C ALA A 81 -26.66 -7.97 7.10
N VAL A 82 -25.68 -7.27 7.67
CA VAL A 82 -24.70 -7.86 8.61
C VAL A 82 -25.36 -8.30 9.90
N ASP A 83 -26.21 -7.47 10.52
CA ASP A 83 -26.94 -7.82 11.76
C ASP A 83 -27.78 -9.12 11.66
N ARG A 84 -28.21 -9.49 10.44
CA ARG A 84 -28.96 -10.74 10.21
C ARG A 84 -28.07 -11.98 10.10
N LEU A 85 -26.76 -11.80 9.92
CA LEU A 85 -25.80 -12.89 9.83
C LEU A 85 -25.37 -13.39 11.21
N ASP A 86 -25.73 -12.67 12.27
CA ASP A 86 -25.41 -13.00 13.66
C ASP A 86 -23.92 -13.27 13.86
N VAL A 87 -23.08 -12.39 13.30
CA VAL A 87 -21.61 -12.43 13.42
C VAL A 87 -21.16 -11.55 14.58
N ALA A 88 -20.02 -11.90 15.19
CA ALA A 88 -19.46 -11.16 16.31
C ALA A 88 -18.93 -9.77 15.89
N VAL A 89 -18.38 -9.64 14.67
CA VAL A 89 -17.72 -8.40 14.21
C VAL A 89 -17.91 -8.20 12.71
N HIS A 90 -18.02 -6.94 12.28
CA HIS A 90 -17.88 -6.50 10.90
C HIS A 90 -16.60 -5.70 10.70
N HIS A 91 -15.82 -6.03 9.67
CA HIS A 91 -14.65 -5.26 9.29
C HIS A 91 -14.91 -4.42 8.04
N ALA A 92 -14.79 -3.12 8.16
CA ALA A 92 -14.84 -2.12 7.10
C ALA A 92 -13.41 -1.62 6.81
N PRO A 93 -12.77 -2.08 5.71
CA PRO A 93 -11.34 -1.91 5.50
C PRO A 93 -10.93 -0.55 4.91
N HIS A 94 -11.85 0.41 4.78
CA HIS A 94 -11.60 1.69 4.08
C HIS A 94 -12.23 2.90 4.76
N TYR A 95 -11.71 3.35 5.91
CA TYR A 95 -12.11 4.59 6.61
C TYR A 95 -13.58 4.72 6.98
N THR A 96 -14.50 4.12 6.22
CA THR A 96 -15.95 4.25 6.37
C THR A 96 -16.53 3.07 7.13
N MET A 97 -17.74 3.21 7.64
CA MET A 97 -18.49 2.14 8.30
C MET A 97 -19.98 2.27 8.02
N PRO A 98 -20.76 1.18 8.07
CA PRO A 98 -22.20 1.22 7.87
C PRO A 98 -22.94 2.24 8.74
N GLY A 99 -24.05 2.76 8.23
CA GLY A 99 -24.78 3.85 8.89
C GLY A 99 -25.38 3.47 10.23
N LEU A 100 -26.20 2.43 10.25
CA LEU A 100 -26.89 1.89 11.43
C LEU A 100 -26.62 0.38 11.49
N MET A 101 -25.90 -0.06 12.51
CA MET A 101 -25.56 -1.44 12.73
C MET A 101 -25.42 -1.72 14.23
N ARG A 102 -25.84 -2.89 14.68
CA ARG A 102 -25.67 -3.39 16.05
C ARG A 102 -24.38 -4.15 16.21
N THR A 103 -24.02 -4.92 15.20
CA THR A 103 -22.76 -5.67 15.17
C THR A 103 -21.57 -4.72 15.31
N PRO A 104 -20.66 -4.94 16.25
CA PRO A 104 -19.44 -4.13 16.39
C PRO A 104 -18.67 -4.03 15.09
N THR A 105 -18.15 -2.86 14.78
CA THR A 105 -17.41 -2.62 13.54
C THR A 105 -15.95 -2.33 13.85
N VAL A 106 -15.06 -3.00 13.14
CA VAL A 106 -13.64 -2.63 13.06
C VAL A 106 -13.42 -1.83 11.77
N VAL A 107 -12.71 -0.70 11.87
CA VAL A 107 -12.43 0.17 10.72
C VAL A 107 -10.93 0.31 10.53
N THR A 108 -10.44 0.09 9.29
CA THR A 108 -9.03 0.35 8.97
C THR A 108 -8.81 1.78 8.50
N ILE A 109 -7.81 2.41 9.11
CA ILE A 109 -7.28 3.73 8.76
C ILE A 109 -5.92 3.53 8.08
N HIS A 110 -5.85 3.86 6.78
CA HIS A 110 -4.65 3.66 5.98
C HIS A 110 -3.66 4.82 6.12
N ASP A 111 -4.17 6.05 6.18
CA ASP A 111 -3.40 7.28 6.37
C ASP A 111 -4.31 8.37 6.94
N VAL A 112 -3.75 9.55 7.19
CA VAL A 112 -4.47 10.74 7.66
C VAL A 112 -4.32 11.92 6.70
N THR A 113 -3.98 11.66 5.45
CA THR A 113 -3.73 12.68 4.42
C THR A 113 -4.91 13.62 4.18
N PHE A 114 -6.15 13.16 4.41
CA PHE A 114 -7.34 14.01 4.35
C PHE A 114 -7.35 15.14 5.40
N PHE A 115 -6.60 14.99 6.49
CA PHE A 115 -6.45 16.04 7.50
C PHE A 115 -5.20 16.91 7.24
N GLU A 116 -4.10 16.30 6.81
CA GLU A 116 -2.79 16.93 6.77
C GLU A 116 -2.43 17.53 5.41
N ARG A 117 -3.01 16.97 4.35
CA ARG A 117 -2.78 17.38 2.97
C ARG A 117 -4.12 17.51 2.21
N PRO A 118 -5.08 18.29 2.73
CA PRO A 118 -6.39 18.43 2.08
C PRO A 118 -6.29 18.95 0.65
N GLU A 119 -5.24 19.73 0.34
CA GLU A 119 -4.97 20.30 -0.98
C GLU A 119 -4.66 19.25 -2.06
N VAL A 120 -4.21 18.05 -1.66
CA VAL A 120 -3.95 16.96 -2.62
C VAL A 120 -5.18 16.09 -2.87
N HIS A 121 -6.34 16.48 -2.38
CA HIS A 121 -7.60 15.74 -2.53
C HIS A 121 -8.73 16.66 -3.01
N GLU A 122 -9.73 16.07 -3.65
CA GLU A 122 -10.96 16.78 -3.96
C GLU A 122 -11.70 17.19 -2.66
N ALA A 123 -12.14 18.44 -2.55
CA ALA A 123 -12.77 18.98 -1.33
C ALA A 123 -13.97 18.13 -0.84
N ALA A 124 -14.74 17.55 -1.75
CA ALA A 124 -15.85 16.65 -1.40
C ALA A 124 -15.34 15.36 -0.73
N LYS A 125 -14.24 14.79 -1.20
CA LYS A 125 -13.59 13.61 -0.60
C LYS A 125 -13.01 13.94 0.77
N VAL A 126 -12.33 15.08 0.91
CA VAL A 126 -11.81 15.56 2.19
C VAL A 126 -12.91 15.60 3.24
N ARG A 127 -14.01 16.31 2.93
CA ARG A 127 -15.15 16.41 3.86
C ARG A 127 -15.78 15.05 4.19
N PHE A 128 -15.91 14.18 3.20
CA PHE A 128 -16.50 12.85 3.36
C PHE A 128 -15.62 11.98 4.27
N PHE A 129 -14.33 11.83 3.96
CA PHE A 129 -13.46 10.94 4.72
C PHE A 129 -13.08 11.48 6.08
N THR A 130 -12.87 12.79 6.26
CA THR A 130 -12.63 13.36 7.59
C THR A 130 -13.81 13.14 8.53
N ASN A 131 -15.05 13.27 8.04
CA ASN A 131 -16.23 12.97 8.85
C ASN A 131 -16.39 11.47 9.14
N ALA A 132 -16.06 10.59 8.16
CA ALA A 132 -16.11 9.15 8.34
C ALA A 132 -15.08 8.68 9.40
N ILE A 133 -13.85 9.19 9.31
CA ILE A 133 -12.77 8.88 10.27
C ILE A 133 -13.15 9.38 11.68
N ARG A 134 -13.65 10.61 11.84
CA ARG A 134 -14.12 11.11 13.14
C ARG A 134 -15.22 10.22 13.73
N ARG A 135 -16.17 9.81 12.90
CA ARG A 135 -17.24 8.91 13.33
C ARG A 135 -16.66 7.55 13.75
N ALA A 136 -15.77 6.95 12.96
CA ALA A 136 -15.14 5.68 13.29
C ALA A 136 -14.36 5.79 14.61
N ALA A 137 -13.58 6.86 14.80
CA ALA A 137 -12.80 7.11 16.01
C ALA A 137 -13.65 7.26 17.28
N SER A 138 -14.93 7.63 17.15
CA SER A 138 -15.82 7.80 18.29
C SER A 138 -16.81 6.64 18.51
N THR A 139 -17.12 5.83 17.51
CA THR A 139 -18.23 4.86 17.59
C THR A 139 -17.93 3.46 17.04
N ALA A 140 -16.76 3.20 16.47
CA ALA A 140 -16.36 1.85 16.08
C ALA A 140 -16.12 0.98 17.35
N GLY A 141 -16.13 -0.35 17.18
CA GLY A 141 -15.69 -1.26 18.24
C GLY A 141 -14.17 -1.22 18.43
N ALA A 142 -13.41 -1.03 17.33
CA ALA A 142 -11.98 -0.79 17.34
C ALA A 142 -11.52 -0.17 15.99
N LEU A 143 -10.35 0.47 16.01
CA LEU A 143 -9.64 0.91 14.81
C LEU A 143 -8.43 0.03 14.57
N ILE A 144 -8.14 -0.22 13.30
CA ILE A 144 -6.86 -0.74 12.83
C ILE A 144 -6.12 0.41 12.16
N CYS A 145 -4.90 0.72 12.62
CA CYS A 145 -3.98 1.62 11.94
C CYS A 145 -2.85 0.78 11.31
N VAL A 146 -2.48 1.10 10.08
CA VAL A 146 -1.51 0.30 9.31
C VAL A 146 -0.05 0.53 9.75
N SER A 147 0.19 1.54 10.58
CA SER A 147 1.49 1.85 11.19
C SER A 147 1.28 2.58 12.53
N SER A 148 2.32 2.57 13.38
CA SER A 148 2.33 3.35 14.63
C SER A 148 2.21 4.84 14.32
N ARG A 149 2.91 5.30 13.29
CA ARG A 149 2.83 6.69 12.83
C ARG A 149 1.42 7.09 12.42
N THR A 150 0.69 6.23 11.69
CA THR A 150 -0.72 6.51 11.37
C THR A 150 -1.58 6.65 12.62
N ALA A 151 -1.38 5.80 13.63
CA ALA A 151 -2.11 5.88 14.88
C ALA A 151 -1.79 7.17 15.66
N GLU A 152 -0.51 7.52 15.77
CA GLU A 152 -0.05 8.76 16.43
C GLU A 152 -0.61 10.00 15.74
N ARG A 153 -0.48 10.07 14.40
CA ARG A 153 -0.98 11.21 13.63
C ARG A 153 -2.50 11.32 13.65
N LEU A 154 -3.23 10.19 13.65
CA LEU A 154 -4.68 10.21 13.84
C LEU A 154 -5.07 10.89 15.16
N ALA A 155 -4.40 10.55 16.24
CA ALA A 155 -4.66 11.13 17.57
C ALA A 155 -4.39 12.64 17.67
N LEU A 156 -3.55 13.20 16.78
CA LEU A 156 -3.34 14.66 16.69
C LEU A 156 -4.52 15.40 16.04
N HIS A 157 -5.31 14.73 15.20
CA HIS A 157 -6.38 15.36 14.43
C HIS A 157 -7.79 15.01 14.90
N VAL A 158 -7.92 13.90 15.65
CA VAL A 158 -9.22 13.36 16.05
C VAL A 158 -9.12 12.82 17.48
N GLU A 159 -10.10 13.16 18.32
CA GLU A 159 -10.28 12.48 19.60
C GLU A 159 -10.70 11.03 19.36
N VAL A 160 -9.88 10.08 19.79
CA VAL A 160 -10.12 8.65 19.61
C VAL A 160 -10.65 8.07 20.91
N LEU A 161 -11.90 7.60 20.87
CA LEU A 161 -12.62 7.06 22.04
C LEU A 161 -12.70 5.54 22.04
N VAL A 162 -12.11 4.89 21.04
CA VAL A 162 -12.16 3.43 20.82
C VAL A 162 -10.74 2.84 20.80
N PRO A 163 -10.57 1.53 21.07
CA PRO A 163 -9.27 0.90 21.00
C PRO A 163 -8.62 1.03 19.60
N ILE A 164 -7.31 1.27 19.56
CA ILE A 164 -6.49 1.20 18.33
C ILE A 164 -5.59 -0.02 18.39
N VAL A 165 -5.57 -0.79 17.32
CA VAL A 165 -4.59 -1.86 17.07
C VAL A 165 -3.74 -1.47 15.87
N VAL A 166 -2.43 -1.45 16.05
CA VAL A 166 -1.49 -1.29 14.93
C VAL A 166 -1.31 -2.64 14.27
N ALA A 167 -1.73 -2.75 13.00
CA ALA A 167 -1.61 -3.94 12.18
C ALA A 167 -0.85 -3.62 10.88
N PRO A 168 0.49 -3.72 10.89
CA PRO A 168 1.30 -3.49 9.70
C PRO A 168 0.91 -4.44 8.56
N HIS A 169 1.08 -3.99 7.33
CA HIS A 169 0.92 -4.87 6.17
C HIS A 169 2.00 -5.95 6.15
N GLY A 170 1.68 -7.07 5.54
CA GLY A 170 2.66 -8.06 5.14
C GLY A 170 3.13 -7.86 3.69
N ILE A 171 4.08 -8.67 3.28
CA ILE A 171 4.48 -8.87 1.88
C ILE A 171 4.40 -10.35 1.53
N ASP A 172 4.29 -10.63 0.25
CA ASP A 172 4.35 -11.99 -0.28
C ASP A 172 5.82 -12.41 -0.44
N HIS A 173 6.35 -13.11 0.56
CA HIS A 173 7.74 -13.62 0.56
C HIS A 173 7.98 -14.75 -0.45
N GLY A 174 6.95 -15.34 -1.03
CA GLY A 174 7.09 -16.28 -2.13
C GLY A 174 7.37 -15.57 -3.46
N ARG A 175 6.91 -14.33 -3.58
CA ARG A 175 7.01 -13.51 -4.78
C ARG A 175 8.16 -12.50 -4.74
N PHE A 176 8.29 -11.77 -3.63
CA PHE A 176 9.33 -10.75 -3.44
C PHE A 176 10.55 -11.38 -2.77
N THR A 177 11.50 -11.80 -3.59
CA THR A 177 12.72 -12.53 -3.22
C THR A 177 13.93 -11.92 -3.91
N GLU A 178 15.12 -12.10 -3.33
CA GLU A 178 16.39 -11.63 -3.90
C GLU A 178 16.72 -12.27 -5.27
N THR A 179 16.24 -13.48 -5.49
CA THR A 179 16.40 -14.21 -6.76
C THR A 179 15.03 -14.73 -7.24
N PRO A 180 14.81 -14.91 -8.55
CA PRO A 180 13.58 -15.51 -9.04
C PRO A 180 13.30 -16.87 -8.39
N PRO A 181 12.08 -17.13 -7.87
CA PRO A 181 11.77 -18.37 -7.16
C PRO A 181 11.91 -19.65 -8.00
N ASP A 182 11.72 -19.52 -9.30
CA ASP A 182 11.81 -20.62 -10.26
C ASP A 182 13.20 -20.74 -10.93
N GLY A 183 14.17 -19.93 -10.49
CA GLY A 183 15.52 -19.90 -11.06
C GLY A 183 15.60 -19.30 -12.47
N SER A 184 14.54 -18.64 -12.96
CA SER A 184 14.52 -17.95 -14.24
C SER A 184 15.43 -16.71 -14.24
N SER A 185 15.67 -16.13 -15.43
CA SER A 185 16.31 -14.82 -15.56
C SER A 185 15.25 -13.72 -15.55
N ASP A 186 15.54 -12.60 -14.87
CA ASP A 186 14.73 -11.39 -14.94
C ASP A 186 14.79 -10.72 -16.33
N ASP A 187 15.76 -11.07 -17.17
CA ASP A 187 16.01 -10.45 -18.48
C ASP A 187 14.82 -10.57 -19.42
N SER A 188 14.26 -11.77 -19.56
CA SER A 188 13.08 -11.99 -20.40
C SER A 188 11.86 -11.22 -19.91
N THR A 189 11.73 -11.08 -18.59
CA THR A 189 10.66 -10.30 -17.98
C THR A 189 10.82 -8.80 -18.26
N LEU A 190 12.05 -8.28 -18.18
CA LEU A 190 12.34 -6.89 -18.55
C LEU A 190 12.08 -6.61 -20.03
N GLU A 191 12.51 -7.53 -20.91
CA GLU A 191 12.28 -7.41 -22.36
C GLU A 191 10.79 -7.40 -22.71
N SER A 192 9.96 -8.14 -21.98
CA SER A 192 8.50 -8.16 -22.18
C SER A 192 7.83 -6.80 -21.99
N VAL A 193 8.46 -5.90 -21.23
CA VAL A 193 8.00 -4.52 -20.99
C VAL A 193 8.86 -3.48 -21.72
N GLY A 194 9.69 -3.91 -22.68
CA GLY A 194 10.49 -3.03 -23.54
C GLY A 194 11.78 -2.51 -22.91
N LEU A 195 12.23 -3.08 -21.80
CA LEU A 195 13.47 -2.70 -21.13
C LEU A 195 14.62 -3.62 -21.57
N ARG A 196 15.79 -3.05 -21.85
CA ARG A 196 16.99 -3.81 -22.23
C ARG A 196 17.71 -4.32 -20.99
N PRO A 197 18.05 -5.61 -20.87
CA PRO A 197 18.86 -6.12 -19.76
C PRO A 197 20.21 -5.40 -19.62
N GLY A 198 20.78 -5.45 -18.42
CA GLY A 198 22.14 -4.94 -18.14
C GLY A 198 22.28 -3.41 -18.08
N ARG A 199 21.19 -2.64 -18.21
CA ARG A 199 21.23 -1.18 -18.06
C ARG A 199 21.15 -0.78 -16.58
N GLN A 200 21.86 0.28 -16.21
CA GLN A 200 21.79 0.85 -14.86
C GLN A 200 20.51 1.69 -14.72
N ARG A 201 19.65 1.34 -13.76
CA ARG A 201 18.32 1.95 -13.64
C ARG A 201 18.00 2.42 -12.23
N ILE A 202 17.43 3.62 -12.16
CA ILE A 202 16.61 4.05 -11.04
C ILE A 202 15.19 3.55 -11.31
N VAL A 203 14.59 2.81 -10.37
CA VAL A 203 13.21 2.32 -10.47
C VAL A 203 12.33 2.99 -9.44
N SER A 204 11.15 3.46 -9.84
CA SER A 204 10.12 3.98 -8.94
C SER A 204 8.78 3.29 -9.20
N LEU A 205 8.13 2.83 -8.13
CA LEU A 205 6.87 2.09 -8.20
C LEU A 205 5.77 2.80 -7.44
N GLY A 206 4.58 2.84 -8.01
CA GLY A 206 3.37 3.33 -7.35
C GLY A 206 2.44 4.08 -8.27
N THR A 207 1.19 4.29 -7.83
CA THR A 207 0.24 5.13 -8.55
C THR A 207 0.81 6.53 -8.75
N LEU A 208 0.74 7.04 -9.98
CA LEU A 208 1.23 8.38 -10.29
C LEU A 208 0.28 9.44 -9.70
N GLU A 209 0.69 9.99 -8.59
CA GLU A 209 -0.03 11.03 -7.83
C GLU A 209 0.98 12.04 -7.29
N PRO A 210 0.61 13.32 -7.11
CA PRO A 210 1.54 14.36 -6.62
C PRO A 210 2.27 13.99 -5.33
N ARG A 211 1.59 13.32 -4.37
CA ARG A 211 2.20 12.91 -3.10
C ARG A 211 3.33 11.87 -3.24
N LYS A 212 3.46 11.23 -4.40
CA LYS A 212 4.52 10.23 -4.66
C LYS A 212 5.87 10.85 -5.04
N GLY A 213 5.94 12.18 -5.21
CA GLY A 213 7.18 12.90 -5.47
C GLY A 213 7.83 12.54 -6.80
N ILE A 214 7.02 12.17 -7.81
CA ILE A 214 7.54 11.83 -9.15
C ILE A 214 8.12 13.05 -9.84
N ASP A 215 7.55 14.23 -9.63
CA ASP A 215 8.10 15.53 -10.08
C ASP A 215 9.48 15.79 -9.48
N THR A 216 9.65 15.58 -8.18
CA THR A 216 10.94 15.67 -7.47
C THR A 216 11.94 14.64 -8.02
N LEU A 217 11.48 13.40 -8.31
CA LEU A 217 12.32 12.37 -8.90
C LEU A 217 12.78 12.72 -10.32
N LEU A 218 11.90 13.26 -11.15
CA LEU A 218 12.25 13.72 -12.49
C LEU A 218 13.30 14.83 -12.43
N ALA A 219 13.13 15.82 -11.54
CA ALA A 219 14.13 16.88 -11.35
C ALA A 219 15.45 16.31 -10.80
N ALA A 220 15.44 15.34 -9.90
CA ALA A 220 16.65 14.67 -9.41
C ALA A 220 17.34 13.87 -10.53
N PHE A 221 16.58 13.23 -11.40
CA PHE A 221 17.11 12.49 -12.54
C PHE A 221 17.82 13.40 -13.54
N GLU A 222 17.29 14.60 -13.82
CA GLU A 222 17.99 15.61 -14.65
C GLU A 222 19.39 15.94 -14.10
N LEU A 223 19.52 16.11 -12.79
CA LEU A 223 20.81 16.40 -12.14
C LEU A 223 21.81 15.24 -12.28
N LEU A 224 21.33 13.99 -12.11
CA LEU A 224 22.17 12.78 -12.20
C LEU A 224 22.58 12.48 -13.64
N SER A 225 21.66 12.64 -14.57
CA SER A 225 21.83 12.31 -15.98
C SER A 225 22.86 13.19 -16.69
N ALA A 226 23.17 14.34 -16.13
CA ALA A 226 24.22 15.23 -16.66
C ALA A 226 25.62 14.61 -16.49
N SER A 227 25.83 13.78 -15.48
CA SER A 227 27.12 13.13 -15.18
C SER A 227 27.17 11.64 -15.56
N ASP A 228 26.02 10.99 -15.76
CA ASP A 228 25.92 9.59 -16.12
C ASP A 228 25.02 9.41 -17.35
N PRO A 229 25.62 9.27 -18.55
CA PRO A 229 24.86 9.15 -19.81
C PRO A 229 24.18 7.78 -19.98
N ASP A 230 24.55 6.77 -19.21
CA ASP A 230 24.00 5.41 -19.30
C ASP A 230 22.88 5.13 -18.30
N LEU A 231 22.65 6.06 -17.36
CA LEU A 231 21.60 5.94 -16.36
C LEU A 231 20.21 6.12 -16.97
N GLU A 232 19.30 5.17 -16.68
CA GLU A 232 17.90 5.21 -17.08
C GLU A 232 16.98 5.38 -15.86
N LEU A 233 15.81 6.02 -16.06
CA LEU A 233 14.74 6.11 -15.06
C LEU A 233 13.54 5.29 -15.53
N VAL A 234 13.09 4.36 -14.70
CA VAL A 234 11.88 3.55 -14.94
C VAL A 234 10.83 3.90 -13.89
N ILE A 235 9.68 4.32 -14.36
CA ILE A 235 8.52 4.65 -13.52
C ILE A 235 7.39 3.69 -13.89
N ALA A 236 6.93 2.86 -12.94
CA ALA A 236 5.85 1.91 -13.14
C ALA A 236 4.71 2.11 -12.14
N GLY A 237 3.49 2.15 -12.65
CA GLY A 237 2.27 2.30 -11.86
C GLY A 237 1.13 2.90 -12.64
N GLN A 238 -0.08 2.70 -12.14
CA GLN A 238 -1.29 3.25 -12.75
C GLN A 238 -1.28 4.78 -12.70
N ARG A 239 -1.89 5.41 -13.70
CA ARG A 239 -2.17 6.84 -13.66
C ARG A 239 -3.23 7.13 -12.59
N GLY A 240 -2.91 7.99 -11.67
CA GLY A 240 -3.83 8.57 -10.70
C GLY A 240 -4.38 9.91 -11.19
N TRP A 241 -4.34 10.91 -10.34
CA TRP A 241 -4.77 12.26 -10.63
C TRP A 241 -3.55 13.22 -10.68
N GLY A 242 -3.70 14.36 -11.38
CA GLY A 242 -2.64 15.38 -11.47
C GLY A 242 -1.42 14.94 -12.29
N THR A 243 -1.60 14.02 -13.25
CA THR A 243 -0.49 13.46 -14.04
C THR A 243 -0.04 14.32 -15.22
N ASP A 244 -0.79 15.36 -15.58
CA ASP A 244 -0.48 16.25 -16.72
C ASP A 244 0.89 16.93 -16.55
N GLU A 245 1.23 17.27 -15.31
CA GLU A 245 2.51 17.88 -14.98
C GLU A 245 3.67 16.89 -15.16
N ILE A 246 3.47 15.62 -14.76
CA ILE A 246 4.45 14.54 -14.96
C ILE A 246 4.70 14.37 -16.47
N ASP A 247 3.65 14.29 -17.28
CA ASP A 247 3.76 14.18 -18.73
C ASP A 247 4.48 15.38 -19.35
N ARG A 248 4.21 16.59 -18.83
CA ARG A 248 4.90 17.79 -19.28
C ARG A 248 6.39 17.72 -18.94
N LEU A 249 6.75 17.38 -17.72
CA LEU A 249 8.14 17.28 -17.27
C LEU A 249 8.91 16.25 -18.10
N ILE A 250 8.34 15.06 -18.35
CA ILE A 250 8.97 14.04 -19.18
C ILE A 250 9.19 14.57 -20.62
N ARG A 251 8.16 15.16 -21.24
CA ARG A 251 8.30 15.68 -22.63
C ARG A 251 9.31 16.79 -22.77
N THR A 252 9.52 17.60 -21.74
CA THR A 252 10.46 18.75 -21.76
C THR A 252 11.83 18.40 -21.21
N SER A 253 12.02 17.18 -20.70
CA SER A 253 13.31 16.69 -20.21
C SER A 253 14.34 16.62 -21.35
N ALA A 254 15.57 17.05 -21.07
CA ALA A 254 16.69 16.86 -21.98
C ALA A 254 17.07 15.38 -22.16
N HIS A 255 16.55 14.51 -21.29
CA HIS A 255 16.85 13.08 -21.18
C HIS A 255 15.60 12.21 -21.35
N ALA A 256 14.58 12.71 -22.06
CA ALA A 256 13.30 12.04 -22.25
C ALA A 256 13.42 10.62 -22.84
N ASP A 257 14.44 10.37 -23.68
CA ASP A 257 14.76 9.07 -24.29
C ASP A 257 15.24 8.02 -23.29
N ARG A 258 15.62 8.43 -22.08
CA ARG A 258 16.08 7.59 -20.97
C ARG A 258 15.06 7.46 -19.84
N ILE A 259 13.88 8.04 -19.99
CA ILE A 259 12.78 7.97 -19.03
C ILE A 259 11.71 7.03 -19.56
N HIS A 260 11.52 5.90 -18.89
CA HIS A 260 10.56 4.86 -19.28
C HIS A 260 9.34 4.91 -18.36
N LEU A 261 8.22 5.44 -18.86
CA LEU A 261 6.93 5.44 -18.16
C LEU A 261 6.13 4.21 -18.60
N LEU A 262 6.19 3.12 -17.82
CA LEU A 262 5.60 1.83 -18.17
C LEU A 262 4.08 1.77 -17.95
N GLY A 263 3.51 2.68 -17.15
CA GLY A 263 2.13 2.53 -16.74
C GLY A 263 1.92 1.34 -15.79
N TYR A 264 0.73 0.76 -15.79
CA TYR A 264 0.48 -0.48 -15.05
C TYR A 264 1.31 -1.62 -15.64
N VAL A 265 2.05 -2.30 -14.81
CA VAL A 265 2.78 -3.52 -15.18
C VAL A 265 2.15 -4.75 -14.51
N PRO A 266 2.17 -5.91 -15.16
CA PRO A 266 1.73 -7.15 -14.55
C PRO A 266 2.46 -7.44 -13.24
N ASP A 267 1.77 -8.12 -12.35
CA ASP A 267 2.26 -8.38 -11.00
C ASP A 267 3.58 -9.16 -10.97
N GLU A 268 3.82 -10.03 -11.94
CA GLU A 268 5.06 -10.81 -12.14
C GLU A 268 6.27 -9.96 -12.55
N VAL A 269 6.03 -8.80 -13.17
CA VAL A 269 7.10 -7.88 -13.61
C VAL A 269 7.68 -7.08 -12.45
N VAL A 270 6.88 -6.78 -11.43
CA VAL A 270 7.29 -5.91 -10.32
C VAL A 270 8.54 -6.44 -9.59
N PRO A 271 8.64 -7.72 -9.20
CA PRO A 271 9.85 -8.24 -8.55
C PRO A 271 11.10 -8.15 -9.44
N ALA A 272 10.97 -8.40 -10.75
CA ALA A 272 12.08 -8.29 -11.70
C ALA A 272 12.60 -6.85 -11.78
N LEU A 273 11.71 -5.86 -11.87
CA LEU A 273 12.09 -4.44 -11.82
C LEU A 273 12.85 -4.08 -10.54
N LEU A 274 12.40 -4.59 -9.39
CA LEU A 274 13.02 -4.32 -8.10
C LEU A 274 14.39 -4.99 -7.96
N ARG A 275 14.53 -6.26 -8.34
CA ARG A 275 15.80 -7.01 -8.27
C ARG A 275 16.89 -6.43 -9.17
N THR A 276 16.50 -5.97 -10.34
CA THR A 276 17.43 -5.46 -11.37
C THR A 276 17.70 -3.96 -11.25
N ALA A 277 17.01 -3.27 -10.34
CA ALA A 277 17.26 -1.85 -10.07
C ALA A 277 18.66 -1.63 -9.50
N ALA A 278 19.41 -0.69 -10.05
CA ALA A 278 20.60 -0.18 -9.40
C ALA A 278 20.25 0.51 -8.07
N VAL A 279 19.17 1.30 -8.11
CA VAL A 279 18.55 1.93 -6.93
C VAL A 279 17.05 1.99 -7.14
N VAL A 280 16.27 1.67 -6.10
CA VAL A 280 14.84 1.97 -6.04
C VAL A 280 14.68 3.32 -5.35
N ALA A 281 14.02 4.27 -6.01
CA ALA A 281 13.69 5.58 -5.46
C ALA A 281 12.20 5.64 -5.11
N TYR A 282 11.90 5.86 -3.83
CA TYR A 282 10.53 6.01 -3.33
C TYR A 282 10.38 7.33 -2.57
N PRO A 283 10.39 8.48 -3.28
CA PRO A 283 10.43 9.82 -2.68
C PRO A 283 9.06 10.33 -2.26
N SER A 284 8.17 9.43 -1.82
CA SER A 284 6.82 9.78 -1.41
C SER A 284 6.83 10.76 -0.23
N VAL A 285 6.12 11.86 -0.37
CA VAL A 285 6.05 12.93 0.65
C VAL A 285 5.27 12.47 1.87
N ASP A 286 4.24 11.65 1.65
CA ASP A 286 3.39 11.15 2.73
C ASP A 286 2.78 9.80 2.38
N GLU A 287 2.88 8.87 3.33
CA GLU A 287 2.36 7.50 3.25
C GLU A 287 1.84 7.04 4.59
N GLY A 288 0.87 6.15 4.56
CA GLY A 288 0.46 5.44 5.77
C GLY A 288 1.27 4.19 6.06
N PHE A 289 1.88 3.56 5.01
CA PHE A 289 2.71 2.36 5.17
C PHE A 289 3.88 2.30 4.18
N GLY A 290 3.62 2.26 2.85
CA GLY A 290 4.69 2.21 1.85
C GLY A 290 5.06 0.79 1.39
N LEU A 291 4.08 -0.02 1.00
CA LEU A 291 4.31 -1.38 0.47
C LEU A 291 5.43 -1.45 -0.59
N PRO A 292 5.51 -0.55 -1.60
CA PRO A 292 6.56 -0.65 -2.61
C PRO A 292 7.98 -0.55 -2.06
N ALA A 293 8.20 0.26 -1.01
CA ALA A 293 9.50 0.36 -0.36
C ALA A 293 9.86 -0.95 0.35
N LEU A 294 8.90 -1.57 1.03
CA LEU A 294 9.10 -2.84 1.71
C LEU A 294 9.31 -3.99 0.72
N GLU A 295 8.58 -4.02 -0.39
CA GLU A 295 8.75 -4.96 -1.50
C GLU A 295 10.15 -4.84 -2.13
N ALA A 296 10.66 -3.62 -2.29
CA ALA A 296 12.02 -3.38 -2.75
C ALA A 296 13.07 -3.96 -1.79
N LEU A 297 12.90 -3.75 -0.49
CA LEU A 297 13.81 -4.32 0.52
C LEU A 297 13.80 -5.85 0.50
N ALA A 298 12.63 -6.47 0.32
CA ALA A 298 12.50 -7.93 0.22
C ALA A 298 13.21 -8.51 -1.01
N CYS A 299 13.21 -7.77 -2.12
CA CYS A 299 13.96 -8.11 -3.34
C CYS A 299 15.47 -7.81 -3.23
N GLY A 300 15.98 -7.36 -2.09
CA GLY A 300 17.37 -6.99 -1.90
C GLY A 300 17.79 -5.74 -2.68
N ALA A 301 16.86 -4.87 -3.06
CA ALA A 301 17.18 -3.62 -3.73
C ALA A 301 17.85 -2.61 -2.79
N LEU A 302 18.71 -1.75 -3.32
CA LEU A 302 19.13 -0.53 -2.63
C LEU A 302 17.99 0.49 -2.71
N LEU A 303 17.62 1.08 -1.57
CA LEU A 303 16.46 1.96 -1.48
C LEU A 303 16.87 3.37 -1.05
N VAL A 304 16.33 4.37 -1.74
CA VAL A 304 16.32 5.78 -1.33
C VAL A 304 14.88 6.20 -1.08
N THR A 305 14.60 6.79 0.08
CA THR A 305 13.25 7.23 0.45
C THR A 305 13.28 8.46 1.34
N THR A 306 12.12 8.96 1.79
CA THR A 306 12.01 10.22 2.52
C THR A 306 12.21 10.07 4.02
N ALA A 307 12.98 10.98 4.60
CA ALA A 307 13.13 11.17 6.04
C ALA A 307 11.85 11.77 6.67
N GLY A 308 11.73 11.65 7.99
CA GLY A 308 10.62 12.22 8.75
C GLY A 308 9.25 11.62 8.37
N SER A 309 9.22 10.47 7.72
CA SER A 309 8.03 9.79 7.20
C SER A 309 7.85 8.41 7.85
N VAL A 310 6.76 7.72 7.50
CA VAL A 310 6.55 6.33 7.93
C VAL A 310 7.65 5.38 7.43
N MET A 311 8.44 5.80 6.44
CA MET A 311 9.53 4.98 5.91
C MET A 311 10.61 4.67 6.96
N GLU A 312 10.83 5.56 7.94
CA GLU A 312 11.74 5.29 9.06
C GLU A 312 11.22 4.14 9.94
N GLU A 313 9.91 4.12 10.22
CA GLU A 313 9.26 3.02 10.94
C GLU A 313 9.31 1.71 10.13
N ILE A 314 8.99 1.76 8.84
CA ILE A 314 8.83 0.55 8.02
C ILE A 314 10.18 0.00 7.56
N CYS A 315 11.07 0.85 7.05
CA CYS A 315 12.33 0.41 6.42
C CYS A 315 13.53 0.41 7.39
N GLY A 316 13.39 1.01 8.57
CA GLY A 316 14.48 1.13 9.55
C GLY A 316 15.68 1.87 8.97
N THR A 317 16.88 1.36 9.20
CA THR A 317 18.15 1.98 8.77
C THR A 317 18.68 1.47 7.43
N ALA A 318 17.92 0.63 6.72
CA ALA A 318 18.36 0.06 5.45
C ALA A 318 18.46 1.10 4.31
N PRO A 319 17.50 2.04 4.13
CA PRO A 319 17.56 3.04 3.06
C PRO A 319 18.59 4.14 3.29
N TRP A 320 18.96 4.85 2.23
CA TRP A 320 19.38 6.23 2.34
C TRP A 320 18.14 7.12 2.38
N PHE A 321 18.20 8.16 3.19
CA PHE A 321 17.09 9.08 3.38
C PHE A 321 17.38 10.43 2.73
N CYS A 322 16.34 11.06 2.16
CA CYS A 322 16.39 12.42 1.65
C CYS A 322 15.24 13.25 2.23
N ASP A 323 15.37 14.56 2.19
CA ASP A 323 14.27 15.45 2.56
C ASP A 323 13.15 15.37 1.52
N PRO A 324 11.88 15.34 1.94
CA PRO A 324 10.76 15.29 1.01
C PRO A 324 10.71 16.57 0.15
N SER A 325 10.39 16.40 -1.13
CA SER A 325 10.28 17.48 -2.12
C SER A 325 11.59 18.26 -2.39
N ASP A 326 12.75 17.73 -2.00
CA ASP A 326 14.07 18.29 -2.32
C ASP A 326 14.77 17.43 -3.39
N ALA A 327 14.76 17.93 -4.63
CA ALA A 327 15.34 17.22 -5.77
C ALA A 327 16.88 17.11 -5.69
N ALA A 328 17.55 18.11 -5.12
CA ALA A 328 19.01 18.10 -4.99
C ALA A 328 19.44 17.10 -3.91
N HIS A 329 18.74 17.06 -2.77
CA HIS A 329 18.99 16.06 -1.72
C HIS A 329 18.65 14.64 -2.20
N LEU A 330 17.55 14.46 -2.95
CA LEU A 330 17.20 13.17 -3.56
C LEU A 330 18.28 12.71 -4.56
N ALA A 331 18.73 13.59 -5.45
CA ALA A 331 19.82 13.29 -6.39
C ALA A 331 21.11 12.92 -5.67
N HIS A 332 21.47 13.65 -4.60
CA HIS A 332 22.63 13.32 -3.78
C HIS A 332 22.50 11.93 -3.16
N ALA A 333 21.36 11.63 -2.51
CA ALA A 333 21.13 10.33 -1.88
C ALA A 333 21.17 9.16 -2.88
N ILE A 334 20.58 9.34 -4.08
CA ILE A 334 20.66 8.37 -5.17
C ILE A 334 22.10 8.21 -5.64
N GLY A 335 22.84 9.31 -5.85
CA GLY A 335 24.25 9.27 -6.24
C GLY A 335 25.13 8.52 -5.24
N VAL A 336 24.91 8.75 -3.94
CA VAL A 336 25.59 8.00 -2.86
C VAL A 336 25.25 6.51 -2.92
N ALA A 337 23.98 6.16 -3.18
CA ALA A 337 23.55 4.77 -3.29
C ALA A 337 24.14 4.08 -4.52
N LEU A 338 24.19 4.75 -5.67
CA LEU A 338 24.80 4.26 -6.91
C LEU A 338 26.32 4.07 -6.79
N GLY A 339 27.00 4.97 -6.05
CA GLY A 339 28.44 4.95 -5.81
C GLY A 339 28.87 4.17 -4.56
N ALA A 340 27.94 3.51 -3.87
CA ALA A 340 28.26 2.73 -2.67
C ALA A 340 29.21 1.58 -2.97
N ASP A 341 30.23 1.43 -2.14
CA ASP A 341 31.13 0.28 -2.26
C ASP A 341 30.38 -1.06 -2.01
N PRO A 342 30.91 -2.18 -2.54
CA PRO A 342 30.22 -3.48 -2.42
C PRO A 342 29.93 -3.92 -0.97
N ALA A 343 30.74 -3.52 0.01
CA ALA A 343 30.54 -3.88 1.42
C ALA A 343 29.35 -3.11 2.02
N GLU A 344 29.24 -1.80 1.76
CA GLU A 344 28.11 -0.97 2.21
C GLU A 344 26.83 -1.35 1.48
N ALA A 345 26.87 -1.51 0.16
CA ALA A 345 25.74 -1.99 -0.62
C ALA A 345 25.23 -3.35 -0.11
N GLY A 346 26.14 -4.31 0.10
CA GLY A 346 25.81 -5.62 0.65
C GLY A 346 25.25 -5.55 2.08
N ARG A 347 25.80 -4.67 2.92
CA ARG A 347 25.28 -4.43 4.28
C ARG A 347 23.84 -3.94 4.24
N ARG A 348 23.55 -2.94 3.42
CA ARG A 348 22.20 -2.35 3.31
C ARG A 348 21.18 -3.32 2.73
N ARG A 349 21.56 -4.13 1.73
CA ARG A 349 20.69 -5.19 1.20
C ARG A 349 20.31 -6.19 2.29
N ARG A 350 21.29 -6.68 3.06
CA ARG A 350 21.01 -7.60 4.18
C ARG A 350 20.14 -6.98 5.27
N LEU A 351 20.37 -5.72 5.64
CA LEU A 351 19.50 -5.00 6.60
C LEU A 351 18.07 -4.87 6.07
N GLY A 352 17.91 -4.54 4.78
CA GLY A 352 16.61 -4.43 4.14
C GLY A 352 15.85 -5.74 4.11
N MET A 353 16.47 -6.82 3.65
CA MET A 353 15.88 -8.16 3.63
C MET A 353 15.52 -8.65 5.04
N ALA A 354 16.41 -8.47 6.01
CA ALA A 354 16.12 -8.82 7.40
C ALA A 354 14.95 -8.00 7.98
N ARG A 355 14.85 -6.71 7.60
CA ARG A 355 13.72 -5.87 8.00
C ARG A 355 12.41 -6.35 7.36
N ALA A 356 12.42 -6.60 6.06
CA ALA A 356 11.26 -7.06 5.31
C ALA A 356 10.73 -8.41 5.80
N ALA A 357 11.61 -9.33 6.21
CA ALA A 357 11.25 -10.66 6.73
C ALA A 357 10.32 -10.61 7.95
N GLY A 358 10.33 -9.50 8.71
CA GLY A 358 9.43 -9.30 9.85
C GLY A 358 7.98 -8.91 9.48
N PHE A 359 7.72 -8.60 8.21
CA PHE A 359 6.40 -8.15 7.75
C PHE A 359 5.71 -9.27 6.97
N THR A 360 4.87 -10.04 7.65
CA THR A 360 4.11 -11.14 7.05
C THR A 360 2.61 -10.90 7.14
N TRP A 361 1.84 -11.43 6.21
CA TRP A 361 0.39 -11.31 6.24
C TRP A 361 -0.22 -12.13 7.39
N GLU A 362 0.44 -13.18 7.85
CA GLU A 362 0.04 -13.95 9.03
C GLU A 362 0.17 -13.12 10.32
N ALA A 363 1.24 -12.36 10.46
CA ALA A 363 1.41 -11.43 11.59
C ALA A 363 0.36 -10.32 11.52
N SER A 364 0.09 -9.77 10.34
CA SER A 364 -0.98 -8.80 10.11
C SER A 364 -2.34 -9.37 10.49
N ALA A 365 -2.69 -10.58 10.02
CA ALA A 365 -3.95 -11.27 10.37
C ALA A 365 -4.10 -11.48 11.87
N SER A 366 -3.02 -11.83 12.57
CA SER A 366 -3.03 -11.98 14.04
C SER A 366 -3.42 -10.68 14.74
N ARG A 367 -2.91 -9.53 14.27
CA ARG A 367 -3.28 -8.21 14.79
C ARG A 367 -4.74 -7.85 14.45
N HIS A 368 -5.24 -8.25 13.28
CA HIS A 368 -6.65 -8.08 12.92
C HIS A 368 -7.55 -8.87 13.86
N LEU A 369 -7.20 -10.13 14.16
CA LEU A 369 -7.95 -10.95 15.13
C LEU A 369 -7.96 -10.34 16.54
N GLU A 370 -6.87 -9.67 16.94
CA GLU A 370 -6.83 -8.91 18.20
C GLU A 370 -7.84 -7.75 18.18
N ALA A 371 -7.85 -6.95 17.10
CA ALA A 371 -8.82 -5.87 16.93
C ALA A 371 -10.27 -6.37 16.95
N TYR A 372 -10.54 -7.53 16.34
CA TYR A 372 -11.88 -8.13 16.32
C TYR A 372 -12.33 -8.56 17.72
N ARG A 373 -11.43 -9.19 18.50
CA ARG A 373 -11.75 -9.57 19.88
C ARG A 373 -11.99 -8.36 20.79
N LEU A 374 -11.23 -7.28 20.61
CA LEU A 374 -11.47 -6.04 21.33
C LEU A 374 -12.83 -5.44 20.97
N ALA A 375 -13.19 -5.44 19.68
CA ALA A 375 -14.49 -4.94 19.24
C ALA A 375 -15.66 -5.79 19.77
N GLU A 376 -15.52 -7.13 19.78
CA GLU A 376 -16.51 -8.04 20.33
C GLU A 376 -16.75 -7.78 21.85
N SER A 377 -15.70 -7.50 22.62
CA SER A 377 -15.77 -7.29 24.06
C SER A 377 -16.38 -5.95 24.48
N THR A 378 -16.60 -5.02 23.55
CA THR A 378 -17.17 -3.68 23.81
C THR A 378 -18.71 -3.67 23.75
N THR A 379 -19.34 -4.82 23.45
CA THR A 379 -20.79 -5.02 23.37
C THR A 379 -21.31 -5.71 24.60
#